data_16965c41df4823cfc501945cbcb607bf
#
_entry.id   16965c41df4823cfc501945cbcb607bf
#
_cell.length_a   1.000
_cell.length_b   1.000
_cell.length_c   1.000
_cell.angle_alpha   90.00
_cell.angle_beta   90.00
_cell.angle_gamma   90.00
#
_symmetry.space_group_name_H-M   'P 1'
#
loop_
_entity.id
_entity.type
_entity.pdbx_description
1 polymer ?
#
loop_
_entity_poly.entity_id
_entity_poly.type
_entity_poly.pdbx_seq_one_letter_code
_entity_poly.pdbx_strand_id
1 'polypeptide(L)'
;MRGGCQEQPAWVFTSRIMPAIEGADIRFVKGDVLPVHQEMMAAAGNKNIWLVGGGDLVGQFYDRGLLDEVIVSIASVTLGSGAPLLPRTIATPPLRLLSAKVYGEAFAELRYEVPVRADDTTA
;
A
#
# COMPACT_ATOMS: atom_id res chain seq x y z
N MET A 1 -9.43 -7.12 17.80
CA MET A 1 -8.48 -7.02 17.99
C MET A 1 -8.11 -6.09 18.65
N ARG A 2 -7.64 -5.90 18.81
CA ARG A 2 -7.51 -5.30 19.57
C ARG A 2 -6.47 -4.52 19.80
N GLY A 3 -5.95 -4.45 20.72
CA GLY A 3 -4.91 -3.59 21.14
C GLY A 3 -3.76 -3.45 20.18
N GLY A 4 -3.41 -4.52 19.46
CA GLY A 4 -2.31 -4.49 18.55
C GLY A 4 -2.44 -3.42 17.47
N CYS A 5 -3.62 -3.26 16.90
CA CYS A 5 -3.83 -2.24 15.89
C CYS A 5 -3.71 -0.84 16.48
N GLN A 6 -4.13 -0.67 17.71
CA GLN A 6 -4.09 0.64 18.35
C GLN A 6 -2.67 1.06 18.72
N GLU A 7 -1.79 0.08 18.92
CA GLU A 7 -0.42 0.35 19.29
C GLU A 7 0.49 0.59 18.11
N GLN A 8 0.02 0.25 16.90
CA GLN A 8 0.82 0.43 15.70
C GLN A 8 0.66 1.86 15.20
N PRO A 9 1.77 2.54 14.85
CA PRO A 9 1.64 3.87 14.28
C PRO A 9 1.05 3.81 12.89
N ALA A 10 0.25 4.79 12.57
CA ALA A 10 -0.37 4.94 11.25
C ALA A 10 -0.09 6.32 10.72
N TRP A 11 0.16 6.41 9.41
CA TRP A 11 0.38 7.68 8.73
C TRP A 11 -0.77 7.90 7.75
N VAL A 12 -1.37 9.08 7.82
CA VAL A 12 -2.47 9.45 6.92
C VAL A 12 -2.01 10.63 6.08
N PHE A 13 -1.92 10.43 4.77
CA PHE A 13 -1.53 11.49 3.84
C PHE A 13 -2.76 12.32 3.52
N THR A 14 -2.72 13.60 3.86
CA THR A 14 -3.85 14.50 3.63
C THR A 14 -3.36 15.93 3.58
N SER A 15 -4.04 16.76 2.79
CA SER A 15 -3.81 18.20 2.79
C SER A 15 -4.72 18.92 3.78
N ARG A 16 -5.62 18.20 4.44
CA ARG A 16 -6.54 18.78 5.40
C ARG A 16 -5.94 18.77 6.79
N ILE A 17 -6.37 19.74 7.61
CA ILE A 17 -6.06 19.72 9.02
C ILE A 17 -7.11 18.85 9.69
N MET A 18 -6.65 17.75 10.28
CA MET A 18 -7.55 16.77 10.89
C MET A 18 -7.36 16.75 12.39
N PRO A 19 -8.45 16.54 13.14
CA PRO A 19 -8.33 16.43 14.59
C PRO A 19 -7.59 15.15 14.97
N ALA A 20 -6.81 15.23 16.02
CA ALA A 20 -6.14 14.05 16.55
C ALA A 20 -7.16 13.09 17.14
N ILE A 21 -6.91 11.80 17.02
CA ILE A 21 -7.77 10.76 17.58
C ILE A 21 -7.10 10.26 18.84
N GLU A 22 -7.80 10.46 19.95
CA GLU A 22 -7.28 10.09 21.25
C GLU A 22 -7.13 8.58 21.33
N GLY A 23 -6.04 8.13 21.92
CA GLY A 23 -5.79 6.69 22.10
C GLY A 23 -5.21 6.00 20.88
N ALA A 24 -4.95 6.70 19.79
CA ALA A 24 -4.39 6.13 18.59
C ALA A 24 -3.16 6.92 18.16
N ASP A 25 -2.13 6.22 17.68
CA ASP A 25 -0.93 6.86 17.15
C ASP A 25 -1.14 7.07 15.65
N ILE A 26 -1.85 8.14 15.30
CA ILE A 26 -2.14 8.49 13.93
C ILE A 26 -1.42 9.79 13.60
N ARG A 27 -0.56 9.75 12.59
CA ARG A 27 0.25 10.89 12.17
C ARG A 27 -0.26 11.38 10.82
N PHE A 28 -0.62 12.64 10.75
CA PHE A 28 -1.11 13.24 9.53
C PHE A 28 0.05 13.92 8.82
N VAL A 29 0.26 13.57 7.57
CA VAL A 29 1.39 14.03 6.78
C VAL A 29 0.92 14.47 5.41
N LYS A 30 1.74 15.24 4.70
CA LYS A 30 1.46 15.63 3.33
C LYS A 30 2.77 15.76 2.58
N GLY A 31 2.66 15.77 1.25
CA GLY A 31 3.81 15.94 0.39
C GLY A 31 4.41 14.62 -0.06
N ASP A 32 5.71 14.62 -0.29
CA ASP A 32 6.43 13.48 -0.84
C ASP A 32 6.38 12.29 0.11
N VAL A 33 6.21 11.10 -0.45
CA VAL A 33 6.17 9.88 0.35
C VAL A 33 7.55 9.44 0.85
N LEU A 34 8.62 9.88 0.20
CA LEU A 34 9.96 9.38 0.53
C LEU A 34 10.39 9.68 1.96
N PRO A 35 10.32 10.92 2.45
CA PRO A 35 10.72 11.16 3.84
C PRO A 35 9.80 10.46 4.85
N VAL A 36 8.51 10.33 4.53
CA VAL A 36 7.58 9.63 5.40
C VAL A 36 7.89 8.14 5.43
N HIS A 37 8.27 7.58 4.28
CA HIS A 37 8.67 6.17 4.22
C HIS A 37 9.86 5.89 5.12
N GLN A 38 10.80 6.83 5.20
CA GLN A 38 11.96 6.68 6.08
C GLN A 38 11.54 6.61 7.54
N GLU A 39 10.55 7.43 7.94
CA GLU A 39 10.00 7.35 9.29
C GLU A 39 9.31 6.02 9.54
N MET A 40 8.57 5.54 8.54
CA MET A 40 7.87 4.27 8.65
C MET A 40 8.86 3.11 8.83
N MET A 41 9.96 3.14 8.08
CA MET A 41 10.96 2.09 8.20
C MET A 41 11.62 2.09 9.57
N ALA A 42 11.89 3.27 10.12
CA ALA A 42 12.45 3.36 11.46
C ALA A 42 11.48 2.79 12.50
N ALA A 43 10.19 3.06 12.34
CA ALA A 43 9.19 2.57 13.28
C ALA A 43 8.93 1.07 13.10
N ALA A 44 9.00 0.57 11.87
CA ALA A 44 8.71 -0.84 11.58
C ALA A 44 9.86 -1.76 11.98
N GLY A 45 11.10 -1.25 12.00
CA GLY A 45 12.25 -2.08 12.25
C GLY A 45 12.40 -3.13 11.16
N ASN A 46 12.27 -4.40 11.51
CA ASN A 46 12.35 -5.48 10.52
C ASN A 46 10.98 -5.99 10.10
N LYS A 47 9.91 -5.29 10.46
CA LYS A 47 8.55 -5.69 10.10
C LYS A 47 8.12 -5.00 8.83
N ASN A 48 7.03 -5.49 8.26
CA ASN A 48 6.51 -4.94 7.01
C ASN A 48 5.76 -3.64 7.25
N ILE A 49 5.73 -2.81 6.21
CA ILE A 49 4.91 -1.61 6.17
C ILE A 49 3.70 -1.95 5.30
N TRP A 50 2.51 -1.68 5.82
CA TRP A 50 1.27 -1.99 5.12
C TRP A 50 0.64 -0.71 4.57
N LEU A 51 0.53 -0.66 3.23
CA LEU A 51 -0.14 0.43 2.52
C LEU A 51 -1.58 0.01 2.25
N VAL A 52 -2.52 0.64 2.93
CA VAL A 52 -3.93 0.28 2.77
C VAL A 52 -4.54 0.91 1.52
N GLY A 53 -4.09 2.06 1.16
CA GLY A 53 -4.57 2.71 -0.06
C GLY A 53 -4.76 4.19 0.19
N GLY A 54 -5.45 4.94 -0.68
CA GLY A 54 -5.93 4.52 -2.02
C GLY A 54 -4.83 4.33 -3.07
N GLY A 55 -5.34 4.05 -4.26
CA GLY A 55 -4.49 3.68 -5.38
C GLY A 55 -3.47 4.73 -5.77
N ASP A 56 -3.83 6.00 -5.72
CA ASP A 56 -2.88 7.04 -6.06
C ASP A 56 -1.73 7.09 -5.06
N LEU A 57 -2.02 6.91 -3.77
CA LEU A 57 -0.97 6.89 -2.76
C LEU A 57 -0.03 5.71 -2.98
N VAL A 58 -0.58 4.53 -3.26
CA VAL A 58 0.23 3.36 -3.56
C VAL A 58 1.08 3.63 -4.80
N GLY A 59 0.52 4.30 -5.80
CA GLY A 59 1.25 4.69 -7.00
C GLY A 59 2.42 5.60 -6.71
N GLN A 60 2.28 6.51 -5.76
CA GLN A 60 3.39 7.38 -5.37
C GLN A 60 4.54 6.59 -4.74
N PHE A 61 4.22 5.57 -3.94
CA PHE A 61 5.26 4.68 -3.43
C PHE A 61 5.91 3.88 -4.55
N TYR A 62 5.11 3.42 -5.52
CA TYR A 62 5.66 2.72 -6.67
C TYR A 62 6.61 3.62 -7.48
N ASP A 63 6.23 4.88 -7.69
CA ASP A 63 7.05 5.82 -8.46
C ASP A 63 8.42 6.03 -7.83
N ARG A 64 8.51 5.89 -6.51
CA ARG A 64 9.77 6.05 -5.78
C ARG A 64 10.53 4.74 -5.59
N GLY A 65 10.05 3.64 -6.19
CA GLY A 65 10.68 2.33 -6.02
C GLY A 65 10.54 1.74 -4.63
N LEU A 66 9.48 2.11 -3.91
CA LEU A 66 9.30 1.71 -2.51
C LEU A 66 8.25 0.63 -2.33
N LEU A 67 7.61 0.17 -3.38
CA LEU A 67 6.55 -0.82 -3.31
C LEU A 67 7.11 -2.20 -3.66
N ASP A 68 6.98 -3.15 -2.73
CA ASP A 68 7.56 -4.48 -2.89
C ASP A 68 6.55 -5.53 -3.32
N GLU A 69 5.35 -5.50 -2.73
CA GLU A 69 4.32 -6.49 -3.01
C GLU A 69 2.95 -5.81 -3.09
N VAL A 70 2.10 -6.39 -3.89
CA VAL A 70 0.71 -5.96 -4.00
C VAL A 70 -0.18 -7.17 -3.71
N ILE A 71 -1.13 -7.00 -2.81
CA ILE A 71 -2.11 -8.02 -2.47
C ILE A 71 -3.47 -7.48 -2.88
N VAL A 72 -4.14 -8.20 -3.79
CA VAL A 72 -5.41 -7.76 -4.35
C VAL A 72 -6.48 -8.77 -3.94
N SER A 73 -7.57 -8.27 -3.37
CA SER A 73 -8.74 -9.09 -3.07
C SER A 73 -9.82 -8.78 -4.09
N ILE A 74 -10.37 -9.82 -4.70
CA ILE A 74 -11.40 -9.68 -5.72
C ILE A 74 -12.68 -10.27 -5.16
N ALA A 75 -13.69 -9.42 -5.00
CA ALA A 75 -15.02 -9.88 -4.59
C ALA A 75 -15.79 -10.39 -5.82
N SER A 76 -16.72 -11.31 -5.58
CA SER A 76 -17.49 -11.95 -6.65
C SER A 76 -18.68 -11.09 -7.06
N VAL A 77 -18.42 -9.83 -7.42
CA VAL A 77 -19.44 -8.90 -7.88
C VAL A 77 -18.88 -8.07 -9.03
N THR A 78 -19.77 -7.50 -9.81
CA THR A 78 -19.39 -6.56 -10.85
C THR A 78 -20.16 -5.27 -10.62
N LEU A 79 -19.46 -4.14 -10.76
CA LEU A 79 -20.05 -2.85 -10.45
C LEU A 79 -20.35 -1.99 -11.68
N GLY A 80 -19.77 -2.35 -12.82
CA GLY A 80 -19.98 -1.62 -14.06
C GLY A 80 -19.08 -0.39 -14.21
N SER A 81 -18.56 0.16 -13.11
CA SER A 81 -17.66 1.31 -13.16
C SER A 81 -16.90 1.36 -11.85
N GLY A 82 -15.88 2.19 -11.80
CA GLY A 82 -15.10 2.35 -10.58
C GLY A 82 -13.76 3.02 -10.86
N ALA A 83 -13.02 3.28 -9.79
CA ALA A 83 -11.70 3.86 -9.87
C ALA A 83 -10.65 2.81 -10.18
N PRO A 84 -9.55 3.17 -10.86
CA PRO A 84 -8.44 2.24 -11.05
C PRO A 84 -7.87 1.81 -9.71
N LEU A 85 -7.55 0.53 -9.58
CA LEU A 85 -6.98 -0.01 -8.36
C LEU A 85 -5.62 0.60 -8.09
N LEU A 86 -4.78 0.68 -9.11
CA LEU A 86 -3.45 1.25 -9.05
C LEU A 86 -3.22 1.98 -10.35
N PRO A 87 -3.31 3.33 -10.37
CA PRO A 87 -3.26 4.08 -11.63
C PRO A 87 -1.82 4.22 -12.12
N ARG A 88 -1.19 3.11 -12.41
CA ARG A 88 0.15 3.04 -13.00
C ARG A 88 0.18 1.88 -13.97
N THR A 89 0.97 2.01 -15.02
CA THR A 89 1.17 0.93 -15.98
C THR A 89 2.38 0.12 -15.55
N ILE A 90 2.17 -1.15 -15.25
CA ILE A 90 3.24 -2.06 -14.89
C ILE A 90 3.11 -3.27 -15.80
N ALA A 91 3.77 -3.20 -16.93
CA ALA A 91 3.61 -4.21 -17.98
C ALA A 91 4.93 -4.82 -18.45
N THR A 92 6.02 -4.07 -18.40
CA THR A 92 7.32 -4.52 -18.90
C THR A 92 8.42 -4.07 -17.95
N PRO A 93 8.87 -4.94 -17.03
CA PRO A 93 8.37 -6.28 -16.79
C PRO A 93 7.01 -6.27 -16.05
N PRO A 94 6.24 -7.35 -16.17
CA PRO A 94 4.95 -7.42 -15.46
C PRO A 94 5.15 -7.73 -13.98
N LEU A 95 4.09 -7.56 -13.21
CA LEU A 95 4.07 -8.07 -11.84
C LEU A 95 4.25 -9.58 -11.87
N ARG A 96 4.91 -10.12 -10.85
CA ARG A 96 5.10 -11.58 -10.75
C ARG A 96 4.09 -12.15 -9.79
N LEU A 97 3.24 -13.06 -10.25
CA LEU A 97 2.24 -13.68 -9.41
C LEU A 97 2.90 -14.66 -8.44
N LEU A 98 2.73 -14.43 -7.15
CA LEU A 98 3.31 -15.26 -6.11
C LEU A 98 2.34 -16.30 -5.59
N SER A 99 1.06 -15.94 -5.44
CA SER A 99 0.06 -16.88 -4.93
C SER A 99 -1.33 -16.41 -5.30
N ALA A 100 -2.26 -17.37 -5.30
CA ALA A 100 -3.67 -17.10 -5.50
C ALA A 100 -4.42 -18.00 -4.52
N LYS A 101 -5.32 -17.40 -3.75
CA LYS A 101 -6.07 -18.12 -2.72
C LYS A 101 -7.55 -17.83 -2.86
N VAL A 102 -8.36 -18.82 -2.51
CA VAL A 102 -9.80 -18.68 -2.52
C VAL A 102 -10.28 -18.64 -1.08
N TYR A 103 -11.08 -17.65 -0.75
CA TYR A 103 -11.64 -17.50 0.59
C TYR A 103 -13.15 -17.66 0.49
N GLY A 104 -13.64 -18.83 0.90
CA GLY A 104 -15.05 -19.17 0.80
C GLY A 104 -15.51 -19.16 -0.65
N GLU A 105 -16.70 -18.60 -0.89
CA GLU A 105 -17.25 -18.50 -2.24
C GLU A 105 -17.24 -17.07 -2.75
N ALA A 106 -16.76 -16.13 -1.94
CA ALA A 106 -16.93 -14.71 -2.20
C ALA A 106 -15.67 -13.97 -2.62
N PHE A 107 -14.50 -14.48 -2.26
CA PHE A 107 -13.26 -13.71 -2.48
C PHE A 107 -12.14 -14.57 -3.02
N ALA A 108 -11.33 -13.96 -3.89
CA ALA A 108 -10.03 -14.50 -4.27
C ALA A 108 -8.97 -13.48 -3.88
N GLU A 109 -7.83 -13.95 -3.37
CA GLU A 109 -6.70 -13.09 -3.05
C GLU A 109 -5.54 -13.42 -3.95
N LEU A 110 -5.01 -12.41 -4.62
CA LEU A 110 -3.84 -12.56 -5.49
C LEU A 110 -2.69 -11.76 -4.87
N ARG A 111 -1.53 -12.38 -4.77
CA ARG A 111 -0.34 -11.73 -4.26
C ARG A 111 0.69 -11.64 -5.36
N TYR A 112 1.23 -10.44 -5.56
CA TYR A 112 2.20 -10.17 -6.61
C TYR A 112 3.45 -9.54 -6.04
N GLU A 113 4.59 -9.86 -6.65
CA GLU A 113 5.84 -9.17 -6.40
C GLU A 113 6.00 -8.07 -7.44
N VAL A 114 6.37 -6.87 -6.98
CA VAL A 114 6.62 -5.74 -7.87
C VAL A 114 8.05 -5.88 -8.39
N PRO A 115 8.26 -5.88 -9.71
CA PRO A 115 9.61 -6.03 -10.24
C PRO A 115 10.44 -4.77 -10.01
N VAL A 116 11.74 -4.95 -9.92
CA VAL A 116 12.68 -3.83 -9.88
C VAL A 116 12.71 -3.20 -11.26
N ARG A 117 12.48 -1.89 -11.33
CA ARG A 117 12.50 -1.19 -12.61
C ARG A 117 13.95 -0.96 -13.06
N ALA A 118 14.14 -0.88 -14.37
CA ALA A 118 15.47 -0.75 -14.91
C ALA A 118 16.21 0.48 -14.37
N ASP A 119 15.50 1.60 -14.23
CA ASP A 119 16.10 2.83 -13.72
C ASP A 119 16.42 2.75 -12.25
N ASP A 120 15.81 1.83 -11.50
CA ASP A 120 16.11 1.64 -10.08
C ASP A 120 17.44 0.89 -9.90
N THR A 121 17.88 0.16 -10.90
CA THR A 121 19.10 -0.64 -10.78
C THR A 121 20.35 0.12 -11.19
N THR A 122 20.19 1.34 -11.70
CA THR A 122 21.32 2.14 -12.16
C THR A 122 21.80 3.15 -11.14
N ALA A 123 21.24 3.12 -9.98
CA ALA A 123 21.55 4.12 -8.96
C ALA A 123 23.01 4.10 -8.52
#